data_fecd9f1c1cc3c4a6ed7e650166ce6688
#
_entry.id   fecd9f1c1cc3c4a6ed7e650166ce6688
#
_cell.length_a   1.000
_cell.length_b   1.000
_cell.length_c   1.000
_cell.angle_alpha   90.00
_cell.angle_beta   90.00
_cell.angle_gamma   90.00
#
_symmetry.space_group_name_H-M   'P 1'
#
loop_
_entity.id
_entity.type
_entity.pdbx_description
1 polymer ?
#
loop_
_entity_poly.entity_id
_entity_poly.type
_entity_poly.pdbx_seq_one_letter_code
_entity_poly.pdbx_strand_id
1 'polypeptide(L)'
;VQYVKDVVTMVKELDGKMVSVVPATVGKIIPDGRPEEEWEWAVEGMKEIYAYSESVGILLGIEPINRFETYFINRGDQALALAKAVGPNCGVCLDSFHMNIEEDDMFEAIRRAKGRLVGFHVADNNRMAPGMGRLDWKKIVATLREIGYNEVLSVEFCSPLDRTPANPYPNSIEENPQGLSPEAKKFLEDHGSSAVTEDFYSMLTRKSVETLRPLI
;
A
#
# COMPACT_ATOMS: atom_id res chain seq x y z
N VAL A 1 -7.82 7.47 14.56
CA VAL A 1 -7.35 8.85 14.39
C VAL A 1 -6.00 9.05 15.08
N GLN A 2 -5.90 8.91 16.42
CA GLN A 2 -4.65 9.22 17.15
C GLN A 2 -3.44 8.44 16.65
N TYR A 3 -3.57 7.13 16.43
CA TYR A 3 -2.51 6.30 15.87
C TYR A 3 -1.91 6.88 14.56
N VAL A 4 -2.76 7.34 13.64
CA VAL A 4 -2.27 7.91 12.37
C VAL A 4 -1.59 9.27 12.59
N LYS A 5 -2.04 10.08 13.54
CA LYS A 5 -1.33 11.33 13.93
C LYS A 5 0.05 11.03 14.50
N ASP A 6 0.18 9.99 15.30
CA ASP A 6 1.49 9.55 15.83
C ASP A 6 2.42 9.09 14.70
N VAL A 7 1.88 8.35 13.70
CA VAL A 7 2.61 7.97 12.48
C VAL A 7 3.04 9.21 11.68
N VAL A 8 2.16 10.19 11.51
CA VAL A 8 2.49 11.47 10.84
C VAL A 8 3.64 12.18 11.56
N THR A 9 3.62 12.22 12.90
CA THR A 9 4.71 12.78 13.69
C THR A 9 6.01 12.04 13.46
N MET A 10 6.00 10.71 13.50
CA MET A 10 7.16 9.87 13.24
C MET A 10 7.73 10.09 11.84
N VAL A 11 6.86 10.15 10.82
CA VAL A 11 7.28 10.42 9.43
C VAL A 11 7.94 11.79 9.33
N LYS A 12 7.42 12.80 10.02
CA LYS A 12 8.02 14.13 10.08
C LYS A 12 9.42 14.11 10.72
N GLU A 13 9.60 13.38 11.82
CA GLU A 13 10.89 13.25 12.50
C GLU A 13 11.93 12.48 11.66
N LEU A 14 11.46 11.62 10.75
CA LEU A 14 12.30 10.86 9.81
C LEU A 14 12.52 11.57 8.46
N ASP A 15 12.17 12.86 8.35
CA ASP A 15 12.23 13.63 7.10
C ASP A 15 11.40 13.00 5.93
N GLY A 16 10.39 12.20 6.28
CA GLY A 16 9.46 11.64 5.32
C GLY A 16 8.49 12.70 4.77
N LYS A 17 7.83 12.39 3.65
CA LYS A 17 6.99 13.36 2.94
C LYS A 17 5.50 13.05 2.98
N MET A 18 5.12 11.78 3.16
CA MET A 18 3.74 11.35 3.09
C MET A 18 3.45 10.16 4.01
N VAL A 19 2.18 10.03 4.38
CA VAL A 19 1.62 8.85 5.04
C VAL A 19 0.51 8.28 4.16
N SER A 20 0.57 6.97 3.89
CA SER A 20 -0.55 6.25 3.30
C SER A 20 -1.49 5.76 4.40
N VAL A 21 -2.79 5.87 4.18
CA VAL A 21 -3.83 5.45 5.12
C VAL A 21 -4.87 4.59 4.43
N VAL A 22 -5.03 3.37 4.92
CA VAL A 22 -6.20 2.54 4.63
C VAL A 22 -7.33 2.97 5.57
N PRO A 23 -8.47 3.47 5.06
CA PRO A 23 -9.49 4.12 5.90
C PRO A 23 -10.38 3.14 6.68
N ALA A 24 -10.13 1.84 6.61
CA ALA A 24 -10.81 0.81 7.40
C ALA A 24 -9.79 -0.23 7.88
N THR A 25 -10.16 -1.00 8.91
CA THR A 25 -9.27 -2.02 9.47
C THR A 25 -8.98 -3.13 8.45
N VAL A 26 -7.71 -3.38 8.18
CA VAL A 26 -7.26 -4.52 7.35
C VAL A 26 -7.65 -5.83 8.05
N GLY A 27 -8.13 -6.79 7.28
CA GLY A 27 -8.65 -8.06 7.78
C GLY A 27 -10.13 -8.00 8.20
N LYS A 28 -10.76 -6.82 8.20
CA LYS A 28 -12.19 -6.67 8.47
C LYS A 28 -12.99 -6.63 7.16
N ILE A 29 -13.92 -7.54 7.02
CA ILE A 29 -14.81 -7.65 5.83
C ILE A 29 -16.28 -7.38 6.14
N ILE A 30 -16.63 -7.19 7.41
CA ILE A 30 -17.99 -6.87 7.86
C ILE A 30 -18.02 -5.44 8.37
N PRO A 31 -18.89 -4.56 7.82
CA PRO A 31 -19.04 -3.19 8.29
C PRO A 31 -19.67 -3.13 9.70
N ASP A 32 -19.47 -2.03 10.40
CA ASP A 32 -20.07 -1.76 11.73
C ASP A 32 -21.38 -0.97 11.60
N GLY A 33 -21.60 -0.31 10.46
CA GLY A 33 -22.74 0.55 10.21
C GLY A 33 -23.28 0.44 8.81
N ARG A 34 -24.25 1.31 8.50
CA ARG A 34 -24.74 1.45 7.13
C ARG A 34 -23.69 2.16 6.25
N PRO A 35 -23.73 2.00 4.93
CA PRO A 35 -22.72 2.61 4.03
C PRO A 35 -22.55 4.13 4.23
N GLU A 36 -23.66 4.84 4.50
CA GLU A 36 -23.65 6.28 4.72
C GLU A 36 -22.95 6.65 6.04
N GLU A 37 -23.18 5.87 7.10
CA GLU A 37 -22.55 6.07 8.41
C GLU A 37 -21.05 5.80 8.35
N GLU A 38 -20.65 4.69 7.71
CA GLU A 38 -19.23 4.35 7.48
C GLU A 38 -18.51 5.46 6.70
N TRP A 39 -19.17 6.00 5.68
CA TRP A 39 -18.62 7.11 4.91
C TRP A 39 -18.45 8.38 5.75
N GLU A 40 -19.45 8.75 6.55
CA GLU A 40 -19.39 9.91 7.43
C GLU A 40 -18.26 9.77 8.45
N TRP A 41 -18.15 8.62 9.12
CA TRP A 41 -17.07 8.35 10.08
C TRP A 41 -15.68 8.39 9.43
N ALA A 42 -15.56 7.86 8.22
CA ALA A 42 -14.30 7.94 7.48
C ALA A 42 -13.95 9.39 7.13
N VAL A 43 -14.89 10.17 6.62
CA VAL A 43 -14.68 11.58 6.29
C VAL A 43 -14.31 12.39 7.53
N GLU A 44 -15.01 12.22 8.65
CA GLU A 44 -14.72 12.93 9.90
C GLU A 44 -13.34 12.60 10.45
N GLY A 45 -13.04 11.29 10.58
CA GLY A 45 -11.74 10.83 11.07
C GLY A 45 -10.58 11.27 10.19
N MET A 46 -10.76 11.17 8.87
CA MET A 46 -9.74 11.57 7.90
C MET A 46 -9.54 13.10 7.86
N LYS A 47 -10.57 13.91 8.04
CA LYS A 47 -10.43 15.38 8.18
C LYS A 47 -9.61 15.77 9.39
N GLU A 48 -9.80 15.08 10.52
CA GLU A 48 -9.03 15.35 11.72
C GLU A 48 -7.54 15.00 11.53
N ILE A 49 -7.26 13.87 10.88
CA ILE A 49 -5.90 13.45 10.52
C ILE A 49 -5.30 14.45 9.52
N TYR A 50 -6.05 14.83 8.50
CA TYR A 50 -5.63 15.75 7.44
C TYR A 50 -5.25 17.13 7.99
N ALA A 51 -6.06 17.69 8.87
CA ALA A 51 -5.75 18.98 9.51
C ALA A 51 -4.42 18.93 10.26
N TYR A 52 -4.15 17.83 10.97
CA TYR A 52 -2.87 17.64 11.65
C TYR A 52 -1.71 17.46 10.66
N SER A 53 -1.88 16.61 9.66
CA SER A 53 -0.88 16.32 8.63
C SER A 53 -0.46 17.59 7.88
N GLU A 54 -1.44 18.42 7.47
CA GLU A 54 -1.18 19.73 6.85
C GLU A 54 -0.39 20.66 7.77
N SER A 55 -0.72 20.69 9.06
CA SER A 55 -0.06 21.59 10.02
C SER A 55 1.44 21.30 10.19
N VAL A 56 1.87 20.07 9.90
CA VAL A 56 3.28 19.64 9.99
C VAL A 56 3.94 19.45 8.62
N GLY A 57 3.20 19.69 7.53
CA GLY A 57 3.71 19.62 6.15
C GLY A 57 3.92 18.21 5.61
N ILE A 58 3.15 17.24 6.09
CA ILE A 58 3.15 15.85 5.61
C ILE A 58 1.93 15.62 4.72
N LEU A 59 2.12 15.03 3.54
CA LEU A 59 1.03 14.66 2.64
C LEU A 59 0.27 13.45 3.17
N LEU A 60 -1.04 13.45 2.96
CA LEU A 60 -1.90 12.32 3.30
C LEU A 60 -2.41 11.68 2.02
N GLY A 61 -2.16 10.38 1.85
CA GLY A 61 -2.65 9.58 0.74
C GLY A 61 -3.64 8.52 1.21
N ILE A 62 -4.81 8.46 0.59
CA ILE A 62 -5.79 7.38 0.85
C ILE A 62 -5.43 6.20 -0.03
N GLU A 63 -5.26 5.05 0.57
CA GLU A 63 -4.94 3.82 -0.13
C GLU A 63 -6.15 2.90 -0.23
N PRO A 64 -6.64 2.63 -1.44
CA PRO A 64 -7.62 1.59 -1.68
C PRO A 64 -6.91 0.23 -1.70
N ILE A 65 -7.41 -0.72 -0.92
CA ILE A 65 -6.91 -2.09 -0.93
C ILE A 65 -8.02 -3.07 -1.33
N ASN A 66 -7.63 -4.26 -1.79
CA ASN A 66 -8.57 -5.21 -2.38
C ASN A 66 -9.66 -5.69 -1.40
N ARG A 67 -10.78 -6.17 -1.96
CA ARG A 67 -11.97 -6.63 -1.25
C ARG A 67 -11.76 -7.83 -0.34
N PHE A 68 -10.65 -8.55 -0.48
CA PHE A 68 -10.33 -9.69 0.38
C PHE A 68 -9.66 -9.24 1.68
N GLU A 69 -9.15 -8.00 1.71
CA GLU A 69 -8.45 -7.41 2.86
C GLU A 69 -9.28 -6.35 3.60
N THR A 70 -10.20 -5.65 2.89
CA THR A 70 -11.12 -4.70 3.52
C THR A 70 -12.43 -4.58 2.76
N TYR A 71 -13.48 -4.17 3.46
CA TYR A 71 -14.82 -4.01 2.87
C TYR A 71 -15.10 -2.60 2.31
N PHE A 72 -14.24 -1.61 2.61
CA PHE A 72 -14.68 -0.21 2.48
C PHE A 72 -14.17 0.48 1.20
N ILE A 73 -12.90 0.89 1.14
CA ILE A 73 -12.33 1.59 -0.03
C ILE A 73 -11.44 0.61 -0.80
N ASN A 74 -11.90 0.17 -1.97
CA ASN A 74 -11.22 -0.86 -2.75
C ASN A 74 -10.64 -0.34 -4.08
N ARG A 75 -11.24 0.70 -4.69
CA ARG A 75 -10.84 1.23 -5.99
C ARG A 75 -10.34 2.67 -5.90
N GLY A 76 -9.53 3.07 -6.88
CA GLY A 76 -9.00 4.41 -6.99
C GLY A 76 -10.07 5.50 -7.09
N ASP A 77 -11.21 5.25 -7.74
CA ASP A 77 -12.31 6.22 -7.82
C ASP A 77 -12.96 6.48 -6.45
N GLN A 78 -13.08 5.46 -5.62
CA GLN A 78 -13.59 5.58 -4.25
C GLN A 78 -12.60 6.35 -3.37
N ALA A 79 -11.29 6.02 -3.47
CA ALA A 79 -10.24 6.74 -2.76
C ALA A 79 -10.18 8.22 -3.16
N LEU A 80 -10.32 8.54 -4.45
CA LEU A 80 -10.41 9.91 -4.96
C LEU A 80 -11.64 10.66 -4.43
N ALA A 81 -12.79 9.98 -4.35
CA ALA A 81 -14.00 10.57 -3.79
C ALA A 81 -13.80 10.93 -2.31
N LEU A 82 -13.22 10.02 -1.52
CA LEU A 82 -12.92 10.26 -0.11
C LEU A 82 -11.87 11.38 0.05
N ALA A 83 -10.79 11.35 -0.73
CA ALA A 83 -9.75 12.39 -0.71
C ALA A 83 -10.32 13.79 -0.99
N LYS A 84 -11.26 13.90 -1.94
CA LYS A 84 -11.96 15.16 -2.25
C LYS A 84 -12.84 15.63 -1.08
N ALA A 85 -13.51 14.70 -0.40
CA ALA A 85 -14.35 15.02 0.76
C ALA A 85 -13.53 15.45 1.98
N VAL A 86 -12.30 14.96 2.11
CA VAL A 86 -11.37 15.25 3.21
C VAL A 86 -10.72 16.63 3.05
N GLY A 87 -10.10 16.91 1.92
CA GLY A 87 -9.43 18.20 1.72
C GLY A 87 -8.77 18.39 0.35
N PRO A 88 -8.39 19.63 0.02
CA PRO A 88 -7.85 19.96 -1.30
C PRO A 88 -6.49 19.29 -1.59
N ASN A 89 -5.64 19.12 -0.58
CA ASN A 89 -4.32 18.51 -0.71
C ASN A 89 -4.28 17.04 -0.24
N CYS A 90 -5.42 16.48 0.19
CA CYS A 90 -5.50 15.04 0.43
C CYS A 90 -5.41 14.30 -0.90
N GLY A 91 -4.43 13.42 -1.02
CA GLY A 91 -4.15 12.62 -2.20
C GLY A 91 -4.62 11.18 -2.08
N VAL A 92 -4.19 10.37 -3.05
CA VAL A 92 -4.36 8.93 -3.05
C VAL A 92 -3.01 8.25 -3.20
N CYS A 93 -2.84 7.09 -2.58
CA CYS A 93 -1.75 6.17 -2.80
C CYS A 93 -2.32 4.94 -3.50
N LEU A 94 -1.87 4.63 -4.71
CA LEU A 94 -2.36 3.47 -5.45
C LEU A 94 -1.33 2.34 -5.38
N ASP A 95 -1.79 1.11 -5.32
CA ASP A 95 -0.95 -0.08 -5.31
C ASP A 95 -1.27 -0.98 -6.51
N SER A 96 -0.26 -1.33 -7.27
CA SER A 96 -0.38 -2.12 -8.49
C SER A 96 -1.00 -3.51 -8.27
N PHE A 97 -0.75 -4.14 -7.12
CA PHE A 97 -1.34 -5.43 -6.76
C PHE A 97 -2.84 -5.29 -6.47
N HIS A 98 -3.22 -4.32 -5.64
CA HIS A 98 -4.63 -4.08 -5.32
C HIS A 98 -5.42 -3.65 -6.56
N MET A 99 -4.86 -2.77 -7.39
CA MET A 99 -5.46 -2.35 -8.66
C MET A 99 -5.67 -3.51 -9.63
N ASN A 100 -4.75 -4.46 -9.70
CA ASN A 100 -4.89 -5.65 -10.56
C ASN A 100 -6.10 -6.50 -10.18
N ILE A 101 -6.53 -6.45 -8.92
CA ILE A 101 -7.71 -7.20 -8.43
C ILE A 101 -9.00 -6.41 -8.64
N GLU A 102 -8.97 -5.09 -8.43
CA GLU A 102 -10.17 -4.27 -8.26
C GLU A 102 -10.51 -3.41 -9.46
N GLU A 103 -9.54 -2.99 -10.28
CA GLU A 103 -9.79 -2.07 -11.38
C GLU A 103 -10.07 -2.80 -12.68
N ASP A 104 -11.11 -2.38 -13.40
CA ASP A 104 -11.38 -2.87 -14.76
C ASP A 104 -10.29 -2.45 -15.74
N ASP A 105 -9.78 -1.21 -15.58
CA ASP A 105 -8.61 -0.68 -16.29
C ASP A 105 -7.72 0.10 -15.32
N MET A 106 -6.63 -0.54 -14.92
CA MET A 106 -5.61 0.01 -14.03
C MET A 106 -4.99 1.32 -14.58
N PHE A 107 -4.79 1.39 -15.89
CA PHE A 107 -4.15 2.55 -16.52
C PHE A 107 -5.08 3.76 -16.52
N GLU A 108 -6.36 3.54 -16.72
CA GLU A 108 -7.36 4.58 -16.62
C GLU A 108 -7.53 5.05 -15.17
N ALA A 109 -7.47 4.15 -14.20
CA ALA A 109 -7.49 4.51 -12.78
C ALA A 109 -6.28 5.39 -12.40
N ILE A 110 -5.08 5.06 -12.89
CA ILE A 110 -3.89 5.93 -12.73
C ILE A 110 -4.13 7.31 -13.35
N ARG A 111 -4.69 7.39 -14.58
CA ARG A 111 -4.97 8.68 -15.22
C ARG A 111 -5.97 9.54 -14.43
N ARG A 112 -7.01 8.93 -13.87
CA ARG A 112 -8.00 9.63 -13.02
C ARG A 112 -7.38 10.22 -11.77
N ALA A 113 -6.29 9.63 -11.27
CA ALA A 113 -5.57 10.12 -10.08
C ALA A 113 -4.63 11.29 -10.38
N LYS A 114 -4.53 11.76 -11.64
CA LYS A 114 -3.70 12.91 -12.03
C LYS A 114 -3.92 14.11 -11.10
N GLY A 115 -2.82 14.64 -10.57
CA GLY A 115 -2.81 15.79 -9.66
C GLY A 115 -3.21 15.46 -8.21
N ARG A 116 -3.56 14.20 -7.91
CA ARG A 116 -3.83 13.72 -6.55
C ARG A 116 -3.11 12.43 -6.18
N LEU A 117 -2.36 11.84 -7.10
CA LEU A 117 -1.52 10.68 -6.80
C LEU A 117 -0.28 11.15 -6.04
N VAL A 118 -0.18 10.81 -4.77
CA VAL A 118 0.92 11.20 -3.87
C VAL A 118 1.84 10.03 -3.49
N GLY A 119 1.41 8.81 -3.75
CA GLY A 119 2.19 7.59 -3.55
C GLY A 119 1.80 6.52 -4.56
N PHE A 120 2.75 5.64 -4.89
CA PHE A 120 2.48 4.47 -5.73
C PHE A 120 3.28 3.28 -5.22
N HIS A 121 2.56 2.26 -4.72
CA HIS A 121 3.14 1.01 -4.28
C HIS A 121 3.28 0.05 -5.44
N VAL A 122 4.41 -0.65 -5.50
CA VAL A 122 4.73 -1.58 -6.58
C VAL A 122 4.97 -2.99 -6.06
N ALA A 123 4.07 -3.88 -6.42
CA ALA A 123 4.20 -5.32 -6.28
C ALA A 123 3.59 -5.98 -7.52
N ASP A 124 4.05 -7.16 -7.91
CA ASP A 124 3.47 -7.84 -9.06
C ASP A 124 2.08 -8.43 -8.73
N ASN A 125 1.37 -8.92 -9.72
CA ASN A 125 0.00 -9.45 -9.55
C ASN A 125 -0.11 -10.64 -8.59
N ASN A 126 0.99 -11.27 -8.24
CA ASN A 126 1.10 -12.35 -7.25
C ASN A 126 1.69 -11.88 -5.90
N ARG A 127 1.71 -10.56 -5.65
CA ARG A 127 2.31 -9.89 -4.49
C ARG A 127 3.82 -10.12 -4.33
N MET A 128 4.48 -10.70 -5.34
CA MET A 128 5.94 -10.82 -5.41
C MET A 128 6.57 -9.52 -5.91
N ALA A 129 7.90 -9.51 -5.96
CA ALA A 129 8.65 -8.37 -6.48
C ALA A 129 8.27 -8.04 -7.94
N PRO A 130 8.25 -6.76 -8.34
CA PRO A 130 8.08 -6.35 -9.72
C PRO A 130 8.94 -7.15 -10.70
N GLY A 131 8.30 -7.71 -11.74
CA GLY A 131 8.93 -8.57 -12.74
C GLY A 131 8.93 -10.07 -12.40
N MET A 132 8.32 -10.46 -11.30
CA MET A 132 8.10 -11.86 -10.93
C MET A 132 6.65 -12.35 -11.19
N GLY A 133 5.84 -11.53 -11.82
CA GLY A 133 4.46 -11.80 -12.19
C GLY A 133 4.17 -11.43 -13.63
N ARG A 134 2.99 -10.85 -13.89
CA ARG A 134 2.48 -10.59 -15.24
C ARG A 134 2.12 -9.13 -15.51
N LEU A 135 2.38 -8.20 -14.57
CA LEU A 135 2.06 -6.80 -14.78
C LEU A 135 2.95 -6.19 -15.87
N ASP A 136 2.36 -5.35 -16.71
CA ASP A 136 3.09 -4.59 -17.73
C ASP A 136 3.76 -3.35 -17.11
N TRP A 137 4.92 -3.54 -16.51
CA TRP A 137 5.68 -2.49 -15.83
C TRP A 137 6.05 -1.35 -16.76
N LYS A 138 6.30 -1.63 -18.05
CA LYS A 138 6.58 -0.58 -19.04
C LYS A 138 5.38 0.36 -19.20
N LYS A 139 4.20 -0.22 -19.35
CA LYS A 139 2.96 0.53 -19.50
C LYS A 139 2.57 1.26 -18.19
N ILE A 140 2.76 0.62 -17.01
CA ILE A 140 2.52 1.26 -15.71
C ILE A 140 3.38 2.51 -15.57
N VAL A 141 4.71 2.40 -15.73
CA VAL A 141 5.63 3.53 -15.59
C VAL A 141 5.36 4.60 -16.65
N ALA A 142 5.06 4.21 -17.89
CA ALA A 142 4.68 5.17 -18.94
C ALA A 142 3.42 5.95 -18.59
N THR A 143 2.40 5.28 -18.00
CA THR A 143 1.16 5.94 -17.57
C THR A 143 1.39 6.88 -16.39
N LEU A 144 2.23 6.50 -15.43
CA LEU A 144 2.63 7.39 -14.33
C LEU A 144 3.33 8.66 -14.84
N ARG A 145 4.23 8.51 -15.80
CA ARG A 145 4.88 9.66 -16.48
C ARG A 145 3.90 10.52 -17.26
N GLU A 146 2.95 9.91 -17.97
CA GLU A 146 1.90 10.62 -18.73
C GLU A 146 1.11 11.58 -17.82
N ILE A 147 0.84 11.20 -16.59
CA ILE A 147 0.13 12.05 -15.63
C ILE A 147 1.04 13.02 -14.87
N GLY A 148 2.36 12.96 -15.08
CA GLY A 148 3.36 13.80 -14.41
C GLY A 148 3.72 13.33 -13.00
N TYR A 149 3.48 12.07 -12.66
CA TYR A 149 3.91 11.52 -11.37
C TYR A 149 5.43 11.40 -11.33
N ASN A 150 6.06 12.04 -10.34
CA ASN A 150 7.52 12.08 -10.16
C ASN A 150 7.91 11.85 -8.69
N GLU A 151 7.10 11.10 -7.98
CA GLU A 151 7.34 10.71 -6.59
C GLU A 151 7.90 9.28 -6.51
N VAL A 152 8.05 8.78 -5.29
CA VAL A 152 8.66 7.48 -5.01
C VAL A 152 7.77 6.33 -5.50
N LEU A 153 8.38 5.30 -6.08
CA LEU A 153 7.78 3.97 -6.26
C LEU A 153 8.19 3.11 -5.06
N SER A 154 7.26 2.88 -4.14
CA SER A 154 7.54 2.10 -2.93
C SER A 154 7.34 0.61 -3.21
N VAL A 155 8.40 -0.18 -3.09
CA VAL A 155 8.31 -1.64 -3.28
C VAL A 155 7.61 -2.27 -2.09
N GLU A 156 6.51 -2.98 -2.36
CA GLU A 156 5.63 -3.56 -1.34
C GLU A 156 5.27 -5.02 -1.67
N PHE A 157 6.27 -5.84 -1.87
CA PHE A 157 6.01 -7.26 -2.03
C PHE A 157 5.69 -7.93 -0.69
N CYS A 158 4.83 -8.96 -0.75
CA CYS A 158 4.52 -9.84 0.35
C CYS A 158 4.80 -11.28 -0.10
N SER A 159 5.87 -11.86 0.40
CA SER A 159 6.33 -13.17 -0.03
C SER A 159 5.44 -14.28 0.53
N PRO A 160 5.05 -15.29 -0.26
CA PRO A 160 4.27 -16.41 0.25
C PRO A 160 5.09 -17.25 1.22
N LEU A 161 4.41 -17.74 2.27
CA LEU A 161 4.91 -18.79 3.15
C LEU A 161 4.59 -20.16 2.53
N ASP A 162 5.50 -20.70 1.77
CA ASP A 162 5.35 -22.05 1.25
C ASP A 162 6.22 -23.03 2.06
N ARG A 163 5.57 -23.87 2.87
CA ARG A 163 6.20 -24.92 3.70
C ARG A 163 6.04 -26.31 3.09
N THR A 164 5.68 -26.37 1.82
CA THR A 164 5.52 -27.64 1.11
C THR A 164 6.84 -28.10 0.47
N PRO A 165 7.01 -29.40 0.19
CA PRO A 165 8.16 -29.88 -0.57
C PRO A 165 8.25 -29.32 -2.01
N ALA A 166 7.17 -28.69 -2.50
CA ALA A 166 7.11 -28.07 -3.83
C ALA A 166 7.57 -26.60 -3.83
N ASN A 167 7.98 -26.04 -2.68
CA ASN A 167 8.44 -24.66 -2.58
C ASN A 167 9.59 -24.40 -3.56
N PRO A 168 9.43 -23.49 -4.54
CA PRO A 168 10.48 -23.16 -5.48
C PRO A 168 11.63 -22.36 -4.85
N TYR A 169 11.46 -21.89 -3.62
CA TYR A 169 12.44 -21.14 -2.84
C TYR A 169 12.65 -21.79 -1.47
N PRO A 170 13.25 -23.00 -1.41
CA PRO A 170 13.28 -23.81 -0.16
C PRO A 170 14.00 -23.13 1.02
N ASN A 171 14.88 -22.16 0.73
CA ASN A 171 15.63 -21.42 1.76
C ASN A 171 15.06 -20.01 2.00
N SER A 172 13.82 -19.76 1.59
CA SER A 172 13.22 -18.43 1.69
C SER A 172 12.67 -18.10 3.07
N ILE A 173 12.38 -19.11 3.89
CA ILE A 173 11.70 -18.96 5.17
C ILE A 173 12.69 -19.14 6.30
N GLU A 174 12.68 -18.22 7.24
CA GLU A 174 13.39 -18.37 8.50
C GLU A 174 12.56 -19.23 9.44
N GLU A 175 13.03 -20.45 9.71
CA GLU A 175 12.28 -21.43 10.53
C GLU A 175 12.21 -21.03 12.01
N ASN A 176 13.27 -20.39 12.51
CA ASN A 176 13.36 -19.94 13.90
C ASN A 176 14.05 -18.57 13.96
N PRO A 177 13.34 -17.46 13.64
CA PRO A 177 13.93 -16.12 13.73
C PRO A 177 14.39 -15.88 15.18
N GLN A 178 15.70 -15.78 15.36
CA GLN A 178 16.29 -15.59 16.68
C GLN A 178 16.08 -14.15 17.15
N GLY A 179 15.83 -14.00 18.45
CA GLY A 179 15.72 -12.68 19.08
C GLY A 179 14.38 -11.97 18.93
N LEU A 180 13.35 -12.61 18.36
CA LEU A 180 12.01 -12.04 18.40
C LEU A 180 11.42 -12.12 19.82
N SER A 181 10.91 -11.00 20.30
CA SER A 181 10.11 -10.98 21.52
C SER A 181 8.81 -11.80 21.35
N PRO A 182 8.18 -12.27 22.45
CA PRO A 182 6.87 -12.91 22.35
C PRO A 182 5.82 -12.08 21.64
N GLU A 183 5.86 -10.75 21.83
CA GLU A 183 4.96 -9.79 21.18
C GLU A 183 5.22 -9.73 19.67
N ALA A 184 6.49 -9.70 19.24
CA ALA A 184 6.86 -9.69 17.84
C ALA A 184 6.46 -11.01 17.14
N LYS A 185 6.63 -12.15 17.81
CA LYS A 185 6.14 -13.45 17.31
C LYS A 185 4.64 -13.43 17.12
N LYS A 186 3.91 -12.99 18.16
CA LYS A 186 2.45 -12.88 18.07
C LYS A 186 2.01 -11.94 16.96
N PHE A 187 2.68 -10.81 16.78
CA PHE A 187 2.39 -9.90 15.67
C PHE A 187 2.53 -10.58 14.31
N LEU A 188 3.63 -11.33 14.08
CA LEU A 188 3.84 -12.06 12.83
C LEU A 188 2.78 -13.16 12.62
N GLU A 189 2.40 -13.87 13.69
CA GLU A 189 1.35 -14.89 13.64
C GLU A 189 -0.02 -14.28 13.31
N ASP A 190 -0.38 -13.19 13.98
CA ASP A 190 -1.68 -12.53 13.83
C ASP A 190 -1.85 -11.84 12.47
N HIS A 191 -0.77 -11.38 11.84
CA HIS A 191 -0.79 -10.64 10.58
C HIS A 191 -0.40 -11.48 9.35
N GLY A 192 -0.18 -12.79 9.54
CA GLY A 192 0.20 -13.68 8.45
C GLY A 192 1.55 -13.33 7.79
N SER A 193 2.34 -12.47 8.43
CA SER A 193 3.68 -12.12 7.97
C SER A 193 4.64 -13.26 8.24
N SER A 194 5.51 -13.55 7.29
CA SER A 194 6.59 -14.51 7.46
C SER A 194 7.90 -13.79 7.67
N ALA A 195 8.71 -14.29 8.56
CA ALA A 195 10.13 -13.98 8.54
C ALA A 195 10.75 -14.67 7.32
N VAL A 196 11.04 -13.90 6.29
CA VAL A 196 11.83 -14.39 5.16
C VAL A 196 13.31 -14.18 5.45
N THR A 197 14.15 -15.03 4.89
CA THR A 197 15.60 -14.91 5.05
C THR A 197 16.11 -13.62 4.41
N GLU A 198 17.19 -13.06 4.95
CA GLU A 198 17.83 -11.85 4.41
C GLU A 198 18.22 -12.02 2.95
N ASP A 199 18.74 -13.19 2.58
CA ASP A 199 19.10 -13.49 1.19
C ASP A 199 17.89 -13.46 0.25
N PHE A 200 16.76 -14.01 0.69
CA PHE A 200 15.54 -14.01 -0.11
C PHE A 200 14.96 -12.60 -0.23
N TYR A 201 14.92 -11.84 0.86
CA TYR A 201 14.51 -10.44 0.85
C TYR A 201 15.40 -9.59 -0.08
N SER A 202 16.71 -9.78 0.01
CA SER A 202 17.68 -9.10 -0.86
C SER A 202 17.50 -9.47 -2.33
N MET A 203 17.18 -10.72 -2.63
CA MET A 203 16.87 -11.18 -3.98
C MET A 203 15.61 -10.47 -4.53
N LEU A 204 14.53 -10.41 -3.75
CA LEU A 204 13.28 -9.73 -4.15
C LEU A 204 13.53 -8.23 -4.40
N THR A 205 14.26 -7.57 -3.50
CA THR A 205 14.61 -6.16 -3.64
C THR A 205 15.45 -5.91 -4.89
N ARG A 206 16.46 -6.74 -5.14
CA ARG A 206 17.30 -6.65 -6.36
C ARG A 206 16.47 -6.85 -7.61
N LYS A 207 15.57 -7.83 -7.62
CA LYS A 207 14.67 -8.08 -8.75
C LYS A 207 13.77 -6.87 -9.05
N SER A 208 13.24 -6.23 -8.01
CA SER A 208 12.45 -5.01 -8.16
C SER A 208 13.26 -3.89 -8.84
N VAL A 209 14.50 -3.68 -8.39
CA VAL A 209 15.40 -2.65 -8.95
C VAL A 209 15.74 -2.97 -10.41
N GLU A 210 16.10 -4.22 -10.73
CA GLU A 210 16.42 -4.67 -12.10
C GLU A 210 15.24 -4.43 -13.06
N THR A 211 14.00 -4.61 -12.57
CA THR A 211 12.79 -4.45 -13.38
C THR A 211 12.44 -2.97 -13.58
N LEU A 212 12.48 -2.19 -12.51
CA LEU A 212 11.95 -0.82 -12.52
C LEU A 212 12.98 0.23 -12.96
N ARG A 213 14.24 0.11 -12.53
CA ARG A 213 15.29 1.12 -12.79
C ARG A 213 15.47 1.47 -14.28
N PRO A 214 15.42 0.52 -15.23
CA PRO A 214 15.51 0.87 -16.65
C PRO A 214 14.31 1.63 -17.20
N LEU A 215 13.21 1.71 -16.44
CA LEU A 215 11.95 2.31 -16.86
C LEU A 215 11.73 3.72 -16.30
N ILE A 216 12.47 4.11 -15.25
CA ILE A 216 12.35 5.41 -14.54
C ILE A 216 13.42 6.40 -14.95
#